data_cb6e35b3a75438c71646f49d99f6cc4c
#
_entry.id   cb6e35b3a75438c71646f49d99f6cc4c
#
_cell.length_a   1.000
_cell.length_b   1.000
_cell.length_c   1.000
_cell.angle_alpha   90.00
_cell.angle_beta   90.00
_cell.angle_gamma   90.00
#
_symmetry.space_group_name_H-M   'P 1'
#
loop_
_entity.id
_entity.type
_entity.pdbx_description
1 polymer ?
#
loop_
_entity_poly.entity_id
_entity_poly.type
_entity_poly.pdbx_seq_one_letter_code
_entity_poly.pdbx_strand_id
1 'polypeptide(L)'
;MRCAYGLLGMNPQAPTTNPHDIMIQEVSGDILLSKAEVLAHGIAPGDHFDSGLALSLRERWPAMYKDFRHFCNQQHPDAGKLWLWSGPGLRIANLFTQEGVPANGGHPGKATIANVNHALRELRHLIAKEGIMSVALPRLATGVGGLDWAEVQPLVERHLGDLGIPVIIYTEYHHGVTASEKL
;
A
#
# COMPACT_ATOMS: atom_id res chain seq x y z
N MET A 1 61.67 -30.45 -9.07
CA MET A 1 60.65 -31.31 -8.39
C MET A 1 59.86 -30.48 -7.39
N ARG A 2 58.58 -30.63 -7.47
CA ARG A 2 57.46 -30.23 -6.59
C ARG A 2 56.70 -29.00 -6.99
N CYS A 3 55.51 -29.35 -7.52
CA CYS A 3 54.38 -28.50 -7.79
C CYS A 3 53.78 -27.88 -6.54
N ALA A 4 53.41 -26.63 -6.64
CA ALA A 4 52.51 -25.98 -5.63
C ALA A 4 51.14 -25.82 -6.30
N TYR A 5 50.14 -26.49 -5.74
CA TYR A 5 48.72 -26.36 -6.13
C TYR A 5 48.17 -25.04 -5.62
N GLY A 6 47.72 -24.19 -6.53
CA GLY A 6 46.95 -23.01 -6.20
C GLY A 6 45.51 -23.38 -5.80
N LEU A 7 45.13 -23.01 -4.63
CA LEU A 7 43.72 -23.05 -4.16
C LEU A 7 42.96 -21.97 -4.88
N LEU A 8 42.05 -22.37 -5.78
CA LEU A 8 41.02 -21.54 -6.38
C LEU A 8 40.06 -21.08 -5.26
N GLY A 9 40.08 -19.79 -4.98
CA GLY A 9 39.13 -19.18 -4.11
C GLY A 9 37.71 -19.29 -4.67
N MET A 10 36.86 -20.01 -3.96
CA MET A 10 35.43 -20.00 -4.19
C MET A 10 34.91 -18.62 -3.82
N ASN A 11 34.53 -17.86 -4.84
CA ASN A 11 33.81 -16.61 -4.68
C ASN A 11 32.40 -16.95 -4.18
N PRO A 12 31.95 -16.48 -3.01
CA PRO A 12 30.58 -16.69 -2.58
C PRO A 12 29.68 -15.89 -3.53
N GLN A 13 28.97 -16.60 -4.41
CA GLN A 13 27.93 -16.02 -5.22
C GLN A 13 26.88 -15.38 -4.29
N ALA A 14 26.67 -14.09 -4.46
CA ALA A 14 25.52 -13.41 -3.86
C ALA A 14 24.24 -14.16 -4.26
N PRO A 15 23.25 -14.31 -3.36
CA PRO A 15 22.02 -14.98 -3.71
C PRO A 15 21.37 -14.25 -4.88
N THR A 16 21.25 -14.93 -5.99
CA THR A 16 20.47 -14.46 -7.13
C THR A 16 19.01 -14.53 -6.72
N THR A 17 18.46 -13.42 -6.27
CA THR A 17 17.02 -13.30 -6.07
C THR A 17 16.35 -13.48 -7.42
N ASN A 18 15.55 -14.53 -7.53
CA ASN A 18 14.78 -14.82 -8.72
C ASN A 18 13.78 -13.65 -8.89
N PRO A 19 13.69 -12.98 -10.06
CA PRO A 19 12.76 -11.86 -10.25
C PRO A 19 11.29 -12.23 -10.09
N HIS A 20 10.99 -13.51 -9.87
CA HIS A 20 9.66 -14.03 -9.60
C HIS A 20 9.41 -14.35 -8.11
N ASP A 21 10.38 -14.10 -7.23
CA ASP A 21 10.15 -14.30 -5.81
C ASP A 21 9.11 -13.28 -5.31
N ILE A 22 8.04 -13.81 -4.71
CA ILE A 22 7.01 -12.99 -4.07
C ILE A 22 7.65 -12.26 -2.88
N MET A 23 7.71 -10.93 -2.95
CA MET A 23 8.34 -10.10 -1.92
C MET A 23 7.32 -9.49 -0.94
N ILE A 24 6.25 -10.21 -0.66
CA ILE A 24 5.25 -9.78 0.33
C ILE A 24 5.73 -10.16 1.73
N GLN A 25 5.74 -9.17 2.62
CA GLN A 25 6.09 -9.32 4.04
C GLN A 25 4.87 -8.97 4.89
N GLU A 26 4.59 -9.76 5.90
CA GLU A 26 3.61 -9.43 6.93
C GLU A 26 4.36 -8.92 8.17
N VAL A 27 3.95 -7.77 8.68
CA VAL A 27 4.57 -7.13 9.84
C VAL A 27 3.50 -6.63 10.81
N SER A 28 3.94 -6.34 12.02
CA SER A 28 3.14 -5.77 13.11
C SER A 28 3.78 -4.47 13.55
N GLY A 29 3.01 -3.42 13.73
CA GLY A 29 3.53 -2.12 14.15
C GLY A 29 2.68 -0.94 13.68
N ASP A 30 3.27 0.24 13.71
CA ASP A 30 2.64 1.49 13.28
C ASP A 30 2.98 1.79 11.82
N ILE A 31 2.01 1.61 10.94
CA ILE A 31 2.19 1.87 9.50
C ILE A 31 2.60 3.33 9.21
N LEU A 32 2.25 4.28 10.08
CA LEU A 32 2.66 5.69 9.94
C LEU A 32 4.17 5.87 10.10
N LEU A 33 4.86 4.90 10.69
CA LEU A 33 6.32 4.87 10.85
C LEU A 33 7.03 4.04 9.76
N SER A 34 6.28 3.52 8.78
CA SER A 34 6.85 2.80 7.65
C SER A 34 7.85 3.67 6.89
N LYS A 35 8.93 3.04 6.43
CA LYS A 35 9.94 3.65 5.55
C LYS A 35 9.75 3.29 4.09
N ALA A 36 8.66 2.60 3.76
CA ALA A 36 8.30 2.35 2.38
C ALA A 36 8.07 3.67 1.64
N GLU A 37 8.38 3.68 0.35
CA GLU A 37 8.25 4.87 -0.49
C GLU A 37 6.80 5.35 -0.65
N VAL A 38 5.86 4.40 -0.68
CA VAL A 38 4.42 4.67 -0.76
C VAL A 38 3.68 3.94 0.36
N LEU A 39 2.82 4.66 1.06
CA LEU A 39 1.81 4.12 1.94
C LEU A 39 0.49 4.07 1.18
N ALA A 40 -0.10 2.89 1.04
CA ALA A 40 -1.39 2.72 0.39
C ALA A 40 -2.48 2.35 1.40
N HIS A 41 -3.67 2.93 1.27
CA HIS A 41 -4.82 2.58 2.09
C HIS A 41 -6.12 2.67 1.31
N GLY A 42 -7.17 2.04 1.83
CA GLY A 42 -8.51 2.08 1.24
C GLY A 42 -9.36 3.19 1.85
N ILE A 43 -10.07 3.91 1.01
CA ILE A 43 -10.94 5.03 1.39
C ILE A 43 -12.11 5.12 0.40
N ALA A 44 -13.14 5.89 0.74
CA ALA A 44 -14.21 6.23 -0.19
C ALA A 44 -13.92 7.58 -0.90
N PRO A 45 -14.37 7.76 -2.14
CA PRO A 45 -14.41 9.09 -2.74
C PRO A 45 -15.21 10.07 -1.86
N GLY A 46 -14.62 11.23 -1.56
CA GLY A 46 -15.26 12.25 -0.73
C GLY A 46 -15.30 11.97 0.77
N ASP A 47 -14.61 10.96 1.25
CA ASP A 47 -14.55 10.60 2.67
C ASP A 47 -14.04 11.75 3.55
N HIS A 48 -14.50 11.82 4.79
CA HIS A 48 -14.12 12.85 5.75
C HIS A 48 -12.93 12.48 6.63
N PHE A 49 -12.38 11.28 6.50
CA PHE A 49 -11.23 10.81 7.29
C PHE A 49 -11.45 10.94 8.80
N ASP A 50 -12.59 10.53 9.30
CA ASP A 50 -13.02 10.75 10.69
C ASP A 50 -12.94 9.49 11.57
N SER A 51 -12.41 8.39 11.06
CA SER A 51 -12.23 7.15 11.84
C SER A 51 -11.05 6.30 11.34
N GLY A 52 -10.57 5.41 12.19
CA GLY A 52 -9.56 4.41 11.88
C GLY A 52 -8.24 4.97 11.36
N LEU A 53 -7.60 4.25 10.43
CA LEU A 53 -6.34 4.67 9.81
C LEU A 53 -6.48 6.01 9.09
N ALA A 54 -7.60 6.26 8.44
CA ALA A 54 -7.83 7.52 7.73
C ALA A 54 -7.73 8.72 8.68
N LEU A 55 -8.32 8.64 9.88
CA LEU A 55 -8.19 9.69 10.90
C LEU A 55 -6.73 9.91 11.29
N SER A 56 -5.98 8.84 11.52
CA SER A 56 -4.54 8.92 11.84
C SER A 56 -3.73 9.57 10.72
N LEU A 57 -4.05 9.28 9.47
CA LEU A 57 -3.43 9.91 8.29
C LEU A 57 -3.75 11.41 8.23
N ARG A 58 -5.00 11.78 8.47
CA ARG A 58 -5.44 13.19 8.51
C ARG A 58 -4.74 13.98 9.61
N GLU A 59 -4.60 13.38 10.79
CA GLU A 59 -3.92 14.02 11.92
C GLU A 59 -2.42 14.17 11.68
N ARG A 60 -1.80 13.16 11.07
CA ARG A 60 -0.36 13.17 10.79
C ARG A 60 0.01 14.06 9.60
N TRP A 61 -0.81 14.06 8.55
CA TRP A 61 -0.61 14.82 7.31
C TRP A 61 -1.87 15.61 6.93
N PRO A 62 -2.19 16.69 7.67
CA PRO A 62 -3.40 17.48 7.40
C PRO A 62 -3.42 18.10 6.00
N ALA A 63 -2.25 18.38 5.41
CA ALA A 63 -2.16 18.84 4.03
C ALA A 63 -2.67 17.80 3.04
N MET A 64 -2.37 16.51 3.26
CA MET A 64 -2.88 15.43 2.41
C MET A 64 -4.42 15.40 2.43
N TYR A 65 -5.03 15.50 3.62
CA TYR A 65 -6.48 15.53 3.73
C TYR A 65 -7.11 16.75 3.04
N LYS A 66 -6.52 17.92 3.19
CA LYS A 66 -6.98 19.14 2.51
C LYS A 66 -6.93 18.98 0.99
N ASP A 67 -5.83 18.47 0.47
CA ASP A 67 -5.65 18.23 -0.97
C ASP A 67 -6.61 17.13 -1.47
N PHE A 68 -6.84 16.09 -0.68
CA PHE A 68 -7.81 15.04 -0.99
C PHE A 68 -9.22 15.60 -1.15
N ARG A 69 -9.66 16.46 -0.22
CA ARG A 69 -10.98 17.11 -0.29
C ARG A 69 -11.10 17.96 -1.55
N HIS A 70 -10.06 18.73 -1.85
CA HIS A 70 -10.02 19.55 -3.07
C HIS A 70 -10.09 18.68 -4.33
N PHE A 71 -9.27 17.63 -4.40
CA PHE A 71 -9.28 16.68 -5.52
C PHE A 71 -10.66 16.07 -5.73
N CYS A 72 -11.29 15.54 -4.69
CA CYS A 72 -12.62 14.93 -4.80
C CYS A 72 -13.69 15.93 -5.25
N ASN A 73 -13.63 17.17 -4.76
CA ASN A 73 -14.58 18.21 -5.15
C ASN A 73 -14.42 18.66 -6.62
N GLN A 74 -13.21 18.61 -7.15
CA GLN A 74 -12.93 19.03 -8.53
C GLN A 74 -13.11 17.90 -9.55
N GLN A 75 -12.68 16.68 -9.19
CA GLN A 75 -12.57 15.58 -10.14
C GLN A 75 -13.72 14.56 -10.03
N HIS A 76 -14.46 14.55 -8.92
CA HIS A 76 -15.54 13.59 -8.67
C HIS A 76 -15.14 12.14 -8.99
N PRO A 77 -14.04 11.61 -8.34
CA PRO A 77 -13.50 10.32 -8.70
C PRO A 77 -14.49 9.19 -8.41
N ASP A 78 -14.44 8.15 -9.24
CA ASP A 78 -15.23 6.94 -9.08
C ASP A 78 -14.53 5.93 -8.16
N ALA A 79 -15.31 5.07 -7.53
CA ALA A 79 -14.80 3.88 -6.86
C ALA A 79 -14.02 2.99 -7.84
N GLY A 80 -13.01 2.28 -7.35
CA GLY A 80 -12.10 1.48 -8.18
C GLY A 80 -10.91 2.24 -8.75
N LYS A 81 -10.85 3.56 -8.56
CA LYS A 81 -9.71 4.41 -8.92
C LYS A 81 -8.78 4.62 -7.75
N LEU A 82 -7.72 5.40 -7.93
CA LEU A 82 -6.86 5.88 -6.85
C LEU A 82 -6.42 7.32 -7.10
N TRP A 83 -5.97 7.96 -6.03
CA TRP A 83 -5.31 9.25 -6.08
C TRP A 83 -4.01 9.21 -5.27
N LEU A 84 -2.91 9.58 -5.89
CA LEU A 84 -1.59 9.64 -5.24
C LEU A 84 -1.32 11.06 -4.75
N TRP A 85 -1.10 11.19 -3.45
CA TRP A 85 -0.58 12.42 -2.86
C TRP A 85 0.93 12.31 -2.64
N SER A 86 1.67 13.37 -2.96
CA SER A 86 3.11 13.46 -2.74
C SER A 86 3.42 14.58 -1.78
N GLY A 87 3.93 14.23 -0.62
CA GLY A 87 4.44 15.15 0.39
C GLY A 87 5.95 15.02 0.56
N PRO A 88 6.55 15.80 1.49
CA PRO A 88 7.97 15.71 1.79
C PRO A 88 8.34 14.32 2.34
N GLY A 89 9.12 13.55 1.57
CA GLY A 89 9.65 12.24 1.98
C GLY A 89 8.64 11.11 2.04
N LEU A 90 7.38 11.32 1.61
CA LEU A 90 6.34 10.30 1.62
C LEU A 90 5.35 10.51 0.49
N ARG A 91 4.88 9.41 -0.09
CA ARG A 91 3.71 9.39 -0.99
C ARG A 91 2.61 8.54 -0.39
N ILE A 92 1.37 8.98 -0.51
CA ILE A 92 0.19 8.25 0.00
C ILE A 92 -0.73 7.95 -1.18
N ALA A 93 -0.95 6.66 -1.44
CA ALA A 93 -1.91 6.19 -2.43
C ALA A 93 -3.27 5.96 -1.77
N ASN A 94 -4.22 6.80 -2.10
CA ASN A 94 -5.60 6.70 -1.65
C ASN A 94 -6.38 5.85 -2.65
N LEU A 95 -6.64 4.58 -2.29
CA LEU A 95 -7.36 3.65 -3.15
C LEU A 95 -8.86 3.74 -2.85
N PHE A 96 -9.65 4.03 -3.88
CA PHE A 96 -11.10 4.14 -3.74
C PHE A 96 -11.76 2.75 -3.74
N THR A 97 -11.61 2.05 -2.62
CA THR A 97 -12.13 0.68 -2.43
C THR A 97 -13.59 0.64 -2.04
N GLN A 98 -14.13 1.77 -1.55
CA GLN A 98 -15.51 1.92 -1.07
C GLN A 98 -16.31 2.78 -2.04
N GLU A 99 -17.63 2.57 -2.04
CA GLU A 99 -18.56 3.47 -2.71
C GLU A 99 -18.52 4.85 -2.05
N GLY A 100 -18.66 5.90 -2.85
CA GLY A 100 -18.60 7.27 -2.37
C GLY A 100 -19.74 7.66 -1.45
N VAL A 101 -19.59 8.82 -0.81
CA VAL A 101 -20.67 9.43 -0.02
C VAL A 101 -21.84 9.78 -0.95
N PRO A 102 -23.08 9.38 -0.64
CA PRO A 102 -24.23 9.73 -1.46
C PRO A 102 -24.41 11.24 -1.62
N ALA A 103 -24.96 11.69 -2.74
CA ALA A 103 -25.16 13.11 -3.06
C ALA A 103 -26.06 13.84 -2.04
N ASN A 104 -26.98 13.12 -1.40
CA ASN A 104 -27.85 13.64 -0.33
C ASN A 104 -27.20 13.64 1.07
N GLY A 105 -25.91 13.32 1.17
CA GLY A 105 -25.17 13.19 2.42
C GLY A 105 -25.29 11.79 3.04
N GLY A 106 -24.63 11.61 4.17
CA GLY A 106 -24.59 10.33 4.88
C GLY A 106 -23.18 9.76 4.96
N HIS A 107 -23.10 8.45 5.16
CA HIS A 107 -21.84 7.73 5.26
C HIS A 107 -21.43 7.14 3.91
N PRO A 108 -20.12 6.93 3.69
CA PRO A 108 -19.62 6.17 2.55
C PRO A 108 -20.22 4.77 2.51
N GLY A 109 -20.39 4.21 1.31
CA GLY A 109 -20.73 2.81 1.14
C GLY A 109 -19.60 1.87 1.57
N LYS A 110 -19.91 0.59 1.59
CA LYS A 110 -18.92 -0.45 1.90
C LYS A 110 -17.97 -0.67 0.73
N ALA A 111 -16.81 -1.29 1.03
CA ALA A 111 -15.91 -1.78 0.01
C ALA A 111 -16.53 -2.96 -0.73
N THR A 112 -16.15 -3.12 -1.99
CA THR A 112 -16.48 -4.29 -2.80
C THR A 112 -15.21 -4.93 -3.34
N ILE A 113 -15.27 -6.25 -3.57
CA ILE A 113 -14.15 -6.98 -4.17
C ILE A 113 -13.81 -6.41 -5.56
N ALA A 114 -14.82 -6.02 -6.34
CA ALA A 114 -14.60 -5.39 -7.65
C ALA A 114 -13.81 -4.09 -7.54
N ASN A 115 -14.18 -3.20 -6.61
CA ASN A 115 -13.48 -1.93 -6.41
C ASN A 115 -12.05 -2.14 -5.90
N VAL A 116 -11.85 -3.08 -4.96
CA VAL A 116 -10.50 -3.46 -4.48
C VAL A 116 -9.64 -3.97 -5.63
N ASN A 117 -10.18 -4.87 -6.45
CA ASN A 117 -9.47 -5.42 -7.60
C ASN A 117 -9.06 -4.33 -8.61
N HIS A 118 -9.98 -3.42 -8.94
CA HIS A 118 -9.70 -2.32 -9.85
C HIS A 118 -8.66 -1.33 -9.27
N ALA A 119 -8.81 -0.95 -8.02
CA ALA A 119 -7.88 -0.02 -7.36
C ALA A 119 -6.47 -0.62 -7.23
N LEU A 120 -6.34 -1.90 -6.91
CA LEU A 120 -5.04 -2.59 -6.87
C LEU A 120 -4.39 -2.68 -8.25
N ARG A 121 -5.17 -2.88 -9.31
CA ARG A 121 -4.67 -2.83 -10.69
C ARG A 121 -4.13 -1.44 -11.04
N GLU A 122 -4.84 -0.39 -10.66
CA GLU A 122 -4.38 0.99 -10.84
C GLU A 122 -3.09 1.26 -10.04
N LEU A 123 -3.00 0.73 -8.81
CA LEU A 123 -1.79 0.83 -8.00
C LEU A 123 -0.60 0.13 -8.67
N ARG A 124 -0.81 -1.07 -9.22
CA ARG A 124 0.23 -1.78 -10.00
C ARG A 124 0.74 -0.93 -11.17
N HIS A 125 -0.16 -0.33 -11.93
CA HIS A 125 0.22 0.54 -13.06
C HIS A 125 0.98 1.78 -12.57
N LEU A 126 0.56 2.37 -11.47
CA LEU A 126 1.23 3.52 -10.86
C LEU A 126 2.65 3.17 -10.42
N ILE A 127 2.83 2.02 -9.77
CA ILE A 127 4.15 1.54 -9.32
C ILE A 127 5.11 1.44 -10.50
N ALA A 128 4.68 0.83 -11.59
CA ALA A 128 5.49 0.70 -12.79
C ALA A 128 5.79 2.05 -13.45
N LYS A 129 4.78 2.91 -13.57
CA LYS A 129 4.90 4.23 -14.20
C LYS A 129 5.83 5.17 -13.45
N GLU A 130 5.69 5.21 -12.13
CA GLU A 130 6.43 6.14 -11.26
C GLU A 130 7.76 5.56 -10.74
N GLY A 131 8.08 4.32 -11.07
CA GLY A 131 9.29 3.64 -10.59
C GLY A 131 9.34 3.48 -9.07
N ILE A 132 8.20 3.19 -8.45
CA ILE A 132 8.08 3.01 -6.99
C ILE A 132 8.80 1.76 -6.56
N MET A 133 9.62 1.85 -5.53
CA MET A 133 10.53 0.78 -5.09
C MET A 133 10.06 0.02 -3.86
N SER A 134 9.06 0.51 -3.13
CA SER A 134 8.48 -0.16 -1.97
C SER A 134 7.10 0.37 -1.64
N VAL A 135 6.21 -0.49 -1.13
CA VAL A 135 4.84 -0.16 -0.77
C VAL A 135 4.48 -0.77 0.58
N ALA A 136 3.90 0.02 1.46
CA ALA A 136 3.28 -0.45 2.70
C ALA A 136 1.77 -0.28 2.64
N LEU A 137 1.02 -1.26 3.11
CA LEU A 137 -0.43 -1.21 3.17
C LEU A 137 -0.96 -1.99 4.39
N PRO A 138 -2.12 -1.61 4.93
CA PRO A 138 -2.79 -2.39 5.97
C PRO A 138 -3.50 -3.61 5.35
N ARG A 139 -4.25 -4.37 6.15
CA ARG A 139 -5.27 -5.29 5.65
C ARG A 139 -6.37 -4.50 4.96
N LEU A 140 -6.17 -4.25 3.68
CA LEU A 140 -6.94 -3.35 2.85
C LEU A 140 -8.43 -3.68 2.89
N ALA A 141 -9.29 -2.65 3.07
CA ALA A 141 -10.75 -2.74 2.99
C ALA A 141 -11.42 -3.65 4.04
N THR A 142 -10.74 -4.03 5.11
CA THR A 142 -11.27 -4.97 6.12
C THR A 142 -11.84 -4.30 7.36
N GLY A 143 -11.55 -3.02 7.59
CA GLY A 143 -12.12 -2.25 8.69
C GLY A 143 -13.51 -1.72 8.33
N VAL A 144 -13.62 -0.41 8.14
CA VAL A 144 -14.87 0.25 7.73
C VAL A 144 -15.41 -0.32 6.41
N GLY A 145 -14.53 -0.73 5.50
CA GLY A 145 -14.90 -1.38 4.23
C GLY A 145 -15.67 -2.68 4.39
N GLY A 146 -15.45 -3.41 5.48
CA GLY A 146 -16.23 -4.57 5.88
C GLY A 146 -15.96 -5.87 5.13
N LEU A 147 -14.88 -5.95 4.34
CA LEU A 147 -14.49 -7.17 3.64
C LEU A 147 -13.66 -8.10 4.53
N ASP A 148 -13.68 -9.40 4.21
CA ASP A 148 -12.83 -10.40 4.83
C ASP A 148 -11.42 -10.36 4.23
N TRP A 149 -10.39 -10.43 5.09
CA TRP A 149 -9.00 -10.46 4.63
C TRP A 149 -8.71 -11.67 3.73
N ALA A 150 -9.34 -12.80 4.01
CA ALA A 150 -9.24 -14.01 3.19
C ALA A 150 -9.68 -13.80 1.72
N GLU A 151 -10.56 -12.82 1.46
CA GLU A 151 -11.00 -12.47 0.10
C GLU A 151 -10.11 -11.40 -0.53
N VAL A 152 -9.54 -10.51 0.27
CA VAL A 152 -8.70 -9.38 -0.20
C VAL A 152 -7.26 -9.80 -0.42
N GLN A 153 -6.69 -10.62 0.45
CA GLN A 153 -5.29 -11.05 0.38
C GLN A 153 -4.90 -11.65 -0.97
N PRO A 154 -5.69 -12.55 -1.60
CA PRO A 154 -5.36 -13.08 -2.92
C PRO A 154 -5.27 -12.01 -4.02
N LEU A 155 -6.04 -10.93 -3.90
CA LEU A 155 -6.00 -9.80 -4.85
C LEU A 155 -4.71 -9.00 -4.67
N VAL A 156 -4.29 -8.76 -3.43
CA VAL A 156 -3.02 -8.09 -3.14
C VAL A 156 -1.86 -8.90 -3.70
N GLU A 157 -1.83 -10.20 -3.48
CA GLU A 157 -0.81 -11.11 -4.00
C GLU A 157 -0.78 -11.11 -5.53
N ARG A 158 -1.95 -11.18 -6.17
CA ARG A 158 -2.07 -11.16 -7.64
C ARG A 158 -1.52 -9.90 -8.27
N HIS A 159 -1.84 -8.73 -7.70
CA HIS A 159 -1.48 -7.45 -8.30
C HIS A 159 -0.10 -6.96 -7.91
N LEU A 160 0.36 -7.28 -6.70
CA LEU A 160 1.58 -6.71 -6.14
C LEU A 160 2.69 -7.73 -5.87
N GLY A 161 2.37 -9.03 -5.85
CA GLY A 161 3.30 -10.07 -5.42
C GLY A 161 4.46 -10.34 -6.38
N ASP A 162 4.30 -10.05 -7.66
CA ASP A 162 5.28 -10.34 -8.73
C ASP A 162 6.02 -9.09 -9.25
N LEU A 163 5.91 -7.98 -8.54
CA LEU A 163 6.52 -6.70 -8.98
C LEU A 163 8.03 -6.61 -8.76
N GLY A 164 8.61 -7.54 -7.99
CA GLY A 164 10.04 -7.51 -7.66
C GLY A 164 10.44 -6.38 -6.70
N ILE A 165 9.47 -5.79 -5.99
CA ILE A 165 9.69 -4.77 -4.96
C ILE A 165 9.14 -5.25 -3.61
N PRO A 166 9.68 -4.79 -2.48
CA PRO A 166 9.10 -5.05 -1.17
C PRO A 166 7.66 -4.53 -1.06
N VAL A 167 6.74 -5.42 -0.70
CA VAL A 167 5.35 -5.12 -0.38
C VAL A 167 5.11 -5.52 1.07
N ILE A 168 4.81 -4.55 1.93
CA ILE A 168 4.77 -4.73 3.37
C ILE A 168 3.33 -4.58 3.85
N ILE A 169 2.76 -5.67 4.34
CA ILE A 169 1.40 -5.69 4.87
C ILE A 169 1.44 -5.59 6.39
N TYR A 170 0.87 -4.52 6.92
CA TYR A 170 0.69 -4.31 8.36
C TYR A 170 -0.57 -5.05 8.81
N THR A 171 -0.39 -6.23 9.39
CA THR A 171 -1.49 -7.10 9.81
C THR A 171 -2.05 -6.74 11.17
N GLU A 172 -1.23 -6.15 12.04
CA GLU A 172 -1.61 -5.68 13.37
C GLU A 172 -1.07 -4.28 13.60
N TYR A 173 -1.95 -3.38 14.05
CA TYR A 173 -1.57 -2.01 14.40
C TYR A 173 -1.10 -1.91 15.85
N HIS A 174 0.09 -1.37 16.05
CA HIS A 174 0.66 -1.04 17.35
C HIS A 174 1.19 0.39 17.33
N HIS A 175 0.47 1.30 17.95
CA HIS A 175 0.80 2.72 17.96
C HIS A 175 2.22 2.99 18.45
N GLY A 176 2.99 3.76 17.69
CA GLY A 176 4.36 4.15 18.01
C GLY A 176 5.40 3.04 17.90
N VAL A 177 5.03 1.84 17.49
CA VAL A 177 5.94 0.70 17.34
C VAL A 177 6.43 0.60 15.90
N THR A 178 7.74 0.76 15.70
CA THR A 178 8.37 0.59 14.37
C THR A 178 8.44 -0.89 14.02
N ALA A 179 7.87 -1.25 12.88
CA ALA A 179 7.93 -2.62 12.36
C ALA A 179 9.31 -2.95 11.79
N SER A 180 9.63 -4.25 11.72
CA SER A 180 10.82 -4.75 11.06
C SER A 180 10.53 -4.94 9.57
N GLU A 181 10.84 -3.95 8.77
CA GLU A 181 10.67 -3.95 7.32
C GLU A 181 11.97 -4.35 6.61
N LYS A 182 11.86 -5.20 5.59
CA LYS A 182 12.95 -5.52 4.67
C LYS A 182 12.70 -4.75 3.35
N LEU A 183 13.35 -3.62 3.24
CA LEU A 183 13.25 -2.72 2.07
C LEU A 183 14.43 -2.88 1.13
#